data_14f4857f435f48f30e23cb8563b8d07e
#
_entry.id   14f4857f435f48f30e23cb8563b8d07e
#
_cell.length_a   1.000
_cell.length_b   1.000
_cell.length_c   1.000
_cell.angle_alpha   90.00
_cell.angle_beta   90.00
_cell.angle_gamma   90.00
#
_symmetry.space_group_name_H-M   'P 1'
#
loop_
_entity.id
_entity.type
_entity.pdbx_description
1 polymer ?
#
loop_
_entity_poly.entity_id
_entity_poly.type
_entity_poly.pdbx_seq_one_letter_code
_entity_poly.pdbx_strand_id
1 'polypeptide(L)'
;MKNGLLIFSAPSGSGKSTIVNWLMKEHPELKLAFSISCTSRAPRGTEQNGVEYFFLSPEEFKAKIESDEFLEYEEVYQDRFYGTLKSQVENQLAKGESVIFDVDVKGGVNIKKFYGERALSIFVQPPSVEELRRRLVGRNTDAPEVIEQRLAKASYELTFAPQFDHVVVNDDLEKAQQEVYQLVKAFLNAE
;
A
#
# COMPACT_ATOMS: atom_id res chain seq x y z
N MET A 1 1.33 -7.35 22.09
CA MET A 1 0.95 -7.01 20.70
C MET A 1 1.46 -8.12 19.79
N LYS A 2 0.59 -8.73 19.00
CA LYS A 2 1.00 -9.61 17.90
C LYS A 2 1.47 -8.76 16.72
N ASN A 3 2.32 -9.30 15.87
CA ASN A 3 2.58 -8.70 14.57
C ASN A 3 1.47 -9.08 13.58
N GLY A 4 1.21 -8.23 12.62
CA GLY A 4 0.12 -8.38 11.67
C GLY A 4 0.40 -7.75 10.32
N LEU A 5 -0.54 -7.91 9.42
CA LEU A 5 -0.46 -7.38 8.06
C LEU A 5 -1.41 -6.19 7.94
N LEU A 6 -0.92 -5.07 7.46
CA LEU A 6 -1.66 -3.82 7.34
C LEU A 6 -1.68 -3.41 5.86
N ILE A 7 -2.86 -3.36 5.27
CA ILE A 7 -3.05 -3.03 3.87
C ILE A 7 -3.63 -1.61 3.78
N PHE A 8 -2.92 -0.72 3.10
CA PHE A 8 -3.37 0.63 2.84
C PHE A 8 -3.57 0.86 1.35
N SER A 9 -4.74 1.33 0.98
CA SER A 9 -5.05 1.79 -0.37
C SER A 9 -5.76 3.13 -0.34
N ALA A 10 -5.58 3.91 -1.37
CA ALA A 10 -6.20 5.23 -1.51
C ALA A 10 -6.05 5.76 -2.93
N PRO A 11 -6.95 6.62 -3.39
CA PRO A 11 -6.70 7.45 -4.55
C PRO A 11 -5.47 8.36 -4.34
N SER A 12 -4.75 8.61 -5.43
CA SER A 12 -3.61 9.54 -5.41
C SER A 12 -4.03 10.91 -4.89
N GLY A 13 -3.37 11.41 -3.85
CA GLY A 13 -3.71 12.70 -3.24
C GLY A 13 -4.61 12.64 -2.01
N SER A 14 -5.07 11.44 -1.61
CA SER A 14 -5.92 11.27 -0.41
C SER A 14 -5.18 11.43 0.93
N GLY A 15 -3.84 11.50 0.93
CA GLY A 15 -3.03 11.67 2.13
C GLY A 15 -2.55 10.36 2.76
N LYS A 16 -2.73 9.21 2.11
CA LYS A 16 -2.28 7.89 2.59
C LYS A 16 -0.84 7.88 3.08
N SER A 17 0.11 8.29 2.23
CA SER A 17 1.54 8.28 2.59
C SER A 17 1.86 9.18 3.78
N THR A 18 1.17 10.31 3.93
CA THR A 18 1.32 11.20 5.09
C THR A 18 0.89 10.49 6.37
N ILE A 19 -0.26 9.80 6.33
CA ILE A 19 -0.79 9.07 7.48
C ILE A 19 0.11 7.89 7.84
N VAL A 20 0.52 7.09 6.84
CA VAL A 20 1.38 5.90 7.07
C VAL A 20 2.75 6.30 7.61
N ASN A 21 3.38 7.34 7.04
CA ASN A 21 4.68 7.83 7.51
C ASN A 21 4.59 8.39 8.94
N TRP A 22 3.51 9.12 9.25
CA TRP A 22 3.26 9.60 10.61
C TRP A 22 3.11 8.41 11.59
N LEU A 23 2.30 7.41 11.22
CA LEU A 23 2.10 6.22 12.06
C LEU A 23 3.42 5.50 12.37
N MET A 24 4.27 5.31 11.36
CA MET A 24 5.57 4.66 11.54
C MET A 24 6.53 5.49 12.41
N LYS A 25 6.50 6.81 12.25
CA LYS A 25 7.42 7.72 12.96
C LYS A 25 7.01 7.93 14.42
N GLU A 26 5.74 8.19 14.67
CA GLU A 26 5.25 8.55 16.00
C GLU A 26 4.90 7.32 16.88
N HIS A 27 4.75 6.12 16.25
CA HIS A 27 4.37 4.88 16.92
C HIS A 27 5.34 3.72 16.67
N PRO A 28 6.63 3.86 17.03
CA PRO A 28 7.65 2.82 16.82
C PRO A 28 7.35 1.52 17.58
N GLU A 29 6.51 1.58 18.63
CA GLU A 29 6.06 0.41 19.39
C GLU A 29 5.28 -0.59 18.54
N LEU A 30 4.68 -0.16 17.42
CA LEU A 30 3.92 -1.01 16.51
C LEU A 30 4.84 -1.87 15.62
N LYS A 31 6.16 -1.59 15.60
CA LYS A 31 7.18 -2.29 14.79
C LYS A 31 6.79 -2.44 13.33
N LEU A 32 6.34 -1.34 12.74
CA LEU A 32 5.87 -1.30 11.36
C LEU A 32 7.04 -1.27 10.38
N ALA A 33 6.96 -2.09 9.33
CA ALA A 33 7.90 -2.10 8.22
C ALA A 33 7.15 -2.22 6.90
N PHE A 34 7.59 -1.51 5.85
CA PHE A 34 7.01 -1.68 4.53
C PHE A 34 7.34 -3.06 3.96
N SER A 35 6.40 -3.64 3.25
CA SER A 35 6.66 -4.76 2.37
C SER A 35 7.60 -4.32 1.24
N ILE A 36 8.70 -5.04 1.08
CA ILE A 36 9.67 -4.76 0.00
C ILE A 36 9.26 -5.59 -1.22
N SER A 37 8.79 -4.90 -2.26
CA SER A 37 8.36 -5.55 -3.50
C SER A 37 9.54 -6.05 -4.34
N CYS A 38 9.28 -7.04 -5.21
CA CYS A 38 10.19 -7.43 -6.28
C CYS A 38 9.91 -6.63 -7.54
N THR A 39 10.94 -6.46 -8.37
CA THR A 39 10.79 -5.90 -9.71
C THR A 39 11.78 -6.52 -10.68
N SER A 40 11.38 -6.63 -11.95
CA SER A 40 12.27 -7.11 -13.03
C SER A 40 13.01 -5.98 -13.76
N ARG A 41 12.79 -4.72 -13.37
CA ARG A 41 13.60 -3.63 -13.92
C ARG A 41 14.97 -3.55 -13.23
N ALA A 42 15.94 -3.02 -13.95
CA ALA A 42 17.24 -2.71 -13.35
C ALA A 42 17.13 -1.63 -12.26
N PRO A 43 18.01 -1.67 -11.25
CA PRO A 43 18.12 -0.61 -10.23
C PRO A 43 18.37 0.75 -10.89
N ARG A 44 17.86 1.81 -10.26
CA ARG A 44 18.07 3.20 -10.70
C ARG A 44 18.93 3.94 -9.67
N GLY A 45 19.93 4.67 -10.15
CA GLY A 45 20.77 5.49 -9.27
C GLY A 45 21.41 4.69 -8.16
N THR A 46 21.05 4.99 -6.91
CA THR A 46 21.60 4.38 -5.69
C THR A 46 20.72 3.28 -5.09
N GLU A 47 19.66 2.83 -5.79
CA GLU A 47 18.78 1.78 -5.31
C GLU A 47 19.56 0.48 -5.02
N GLN A 48 19.26 -0.14 -3.89
CA GLN A 48 19.95 -1.35 -3.42
C GLN A 48 18.98 -2.53 -3.33
N ASN A 49 19.50 -3.70 -3.69
CA ASN A 49 18.72 -4.94 -3.58
C ASN A 49 18.35 -5.25 -2.13
N GLY A 50 17.06 -5.48 -1.88
CA GLY A 50 16.53 -5.74 -0.54
C GLY A 50 16.29 -4.49 0.31
N VAL A 51 16.46 -3.30 -0.25
CA VAL A 51 16.15 -2.01 0.40
C VAL A 51 14.95 -1.37 -0.25
N GLU A 52 15.08 -0.86 -1.48
CA GLU A 52 13.94 -0.30 -2.23
C GLU A 52 13.11 -1.39 -2.90
N TYR A 53 13.80 -2.36 -3.51
CA TYR A 53 13.21 -3.52 -4.18
C TYR A 53 14.11 -4.75 -4.05
N PHE A 54 13.53 -5.93 -4.23
CA PHE A 54 14.26 -7.11 -4.65
C PHE A 54 14.31 -7.12 -6.18
N PHE A 55 15.51 -6.95 -6.75
CA PHE A 55 15.71 -6.93 -8.20
C PHE A 55 15.92 -8.34 -8.73
N LEU A 56 15.06 -8.76 -9.65
CA LEU A 56 15.08 -10.06 -10.33
C LEU A 56 15.27 -9.85 -11.82
N SER A 57 15.74 -10.87 -12.55
CA SER A 57 15.60 -10.83 -14.00
C SER A 57 14.15 -11.08 -14.43
N PRO A 58 13.74 -10.70 -15.66
CA PRO A 58 12.40 -11.04 -16.17
C PRO A 58 12.13 -12.55 -16.16
N GLU A 59 13.14 -13.37 -16.45
CA GLU A 59 13.06 -14.83 -16.45
C GLU A 59 12.84 -15.39 -15.03
N GLU A 60 13.61 -14.89 -14.06
CA GLU A 60 13.44 -15.24 -12.64
C GLU A 60 12.06 -14.84 -12.13
N PHE A 61 11.58 -13.65 -12.53
CA PHE A 61 10.26 -13.17 -12.12
C PHE A 61 9.16 -14.08 -12.69
N LYS A 62 9.23 -14.42 -13.99
CA LYS A 62 8.27 -15.32 -14.65
C LYS A 62 8.27 -16.71 -14.03
N ALA A 63 9.45 -17.29 -13.73
CA ALA A 63 9.55 -18.57 -13.05
C ALA A 63 8.86 -18.57 -11.67
N LYS A 64 8.97 -17.47 -10.94
CA LYS A 64 8.27 -17.31 -9.65
C LYS A 64 6.75 -17.12 -9.78
N ILE A 65 6.27 -16.54 -10.90
CA ILE A 65 4.83 -16.52 -11.24
C ILE A 65 4.34 -17.96 -11.47
N GLU A 66 5.05 -18.74 -12.28
CA GLU A 66 4.70 -20.13 -12.58
C GLU A 66 4.67 -21.00 -11.31
N SER A 67 5.54 -20.70 -10.34
CA SER A 67 5.61 -21.41 -9.05
C SER A 67 4.62 -20.87 -8.00
N ASP A 68 3.73 -19.94 -8.34
CA ASP A 68 2.75 -19.31 -7.43
C ASP A 68 3.39 -18.69 -6.17
N GLU A 69 4.58 -18.08 -6.31
CA GLU A 69 5.31 -17.50 -5.18
C GLU A 69 4.85 -16.09 -4.83
N PHE A 70 4.13 -15.39 -5.72
CA PHE A 70 3.67 -14.02 -5.48
C PHE A 70 2.30 -13.96 -4.80
N LEU A 71 2.12 -12.98 -3.90
CA LEU A 71 0.82 -12.57 -3.36
C LEU A 71 0.00 -11.79 -4.40
N GLU A 72 0.69 -10.91 -5.11
CA GLU A 72 0.19 -10.10 -6.19
C GLU A 72 1.36 -9.75 -7.12
N TYR A 73 1.09 -9.54 -8.38
CA TYR A 73 2.04 -9.00 -9.34
C TYR A 73 1.33 -8.32 -10.50
N GLU A 74 2.05 -7.42 -11.15
CA GLU A 74 1.56 -6.69 -12.32
C GLU A 74 2.69 -6.53 -13.34
N GLU A 75 2.36 -6.73 -14.62
CA GLU A 75 3.20 -6.32 -15.73
C GLU A 75 2.82 -4.90 -16.16
N VAL A 76 3.62 -3.92 -15.76
CA VAL A 76 3.36 -2.49 -16.01
C VAL A 76 3.75 -2.10 -17.43
N TYR A 77 4.83 -2.68 -17.96
CA TYR A 77 5.30 -2.58 -19.34
C TYR A 77 5.86 -3.93 -19.73
N GLN A 78 6.05 -4.17 -21.02
CA GLN A 78 6.63 -5.42 -21.53
C GLN A 78 7.90 -5.79 -20.76
N ASP A 79 7.90 -6.97 -20.15
CA ASP A 79 8.95 -7.55 -19.32
C ASP A 79 9.33 -6.71 -18.07
N ARG A 80 8.49 -5.75 -17.67
CA ARG A 80 8.64 -4.99 -16.43
C ARG A 80 7.56 -5.33 -15.43
N PHE A 81 7.92 -6.23 -14.55
CA PHE A 81 7.05 -6.75 -13.51
C PHE A 81 7.34 -6.08 -12.17
N TYR A 82 6.29 -5.97 -11.35
CA TYR A 82 6.35 -5.65 -9.94
C TYR A 82 5.47 -6.63 -9.19
N GLY A 83 5.85 -7.01 -7.97
CA GLY A 83 5.04 -7.92 -7.18
C GLY A 83 5.61 -8.17 -5.80
N THR A 84 4.81 -8.78 -4.94
CA THR A 84 5.17 -9.08 -3.55
C THR A 84 5.28 -10.59 -3.34
N LEU A 85 6.46 -11.07 -2.95
CA LEU A 85 6.68 -12.48 -2.66
C LEU A 85 6.09 -12.88 -1.30
N LYS A 86 5.36 -13.99 -1.27
CA LYS A 86 4.81 -14.60 -0.04
C LYS A 86 5.92 -14.83 1.00
N SER A 87 7.05 -15.37 0.57
CA SER A 87 8.19 -15.69 1.44
C SER A 87 8.80 -14.46 2.12
N GLN A 88 8.84 -13.29 1.46
CA GLN A 88 9.38 -12.07 2.04
C GLN A 88 8.50 -11.54 3.16
N VAL A 89 7.19 -11.59 2.96
CA VAL A 89 6.21 -11.19 3.99
C VAL A 89 6.31 -12.09 5.22
N GLU A 90 6.33 -13.40 5.03
CA GLU A 90 6.47 -14.35 6.14
C GLU A 90 7.82 -14.19 6.88
N ASN A 91 8.90 -13.88 6.16
CA ASN A 91 10.20 -13.59 6.77
C ASN A 91 10.17 -12.32 7.64
N GLN A 92 9.47 -11.26 7.22
CA GLN A 92 9.30 -10.04 8.01
C GLN A 92 8.46 -10.33 9.26
N LEU A 93 7.35 -11.05 9.13
CA LEU A 93 6.54 -11.48 10.26
C LEU A 93 7.34 -12.32 11.26
N ALA A 94 8.18 -13.25 10.78
CA ALA A 94 9.04 -14.08 11.62
C ALA A 94 10.08 -13.28 12.42
N LYS A 95 10.48 -12.09 11.93
CA LYS A 95 11.34 -11.14 12.66
C LYS A 95 10.58 -10.31 13.70
N GLY A 96 9.25 -10.49 13.81
CA GLY A 96 8.40 -9.74 14.72
C GLY A 96 7.99 -8.36 14.20
N GLU A 97 8.14 -8.11 12.90
CA GLU A 97 7.68 -6.89 12.24
C GLU A 97 6.19 -7.00 11.90
N SER A 98 5.48 -5.88 11.95
CA SER A 98 4.15 -5.73 11.33
C SER A 98 4.33 -5.15 9.93
N VAL A 99 3.82 -5.85 8.91
CA VAL A 99 4.11 -5.52 7.51
C VAL A 99 3.05 -4.60 6.93
N ILE A 100 3.48 -3.48 6.37
CA ILE A 100 2.62 -2.53 5.65
C ILE A 100 2.70 -2.80 4.14
N PHE A 101 1.53 -2.95 3.52
CA PHE A 101 1.36 -2.93 2.08
C PHE A 101 0.79 -1.57 1.66
N ASP A 102 1.56 -0.82 0.90
CA ASP A 102 1.14 0.40 0.21
C ASP A 102 0.87 0.04 -1.26
N VAL A 103 -0.35 -0.38 -1.55
CA VAL A 103 -0.72 -0.98 -2.83
C VAL A 103 -1.95 -0.31 -3.44
N ASP A 104 -2.20 -0.57 -4.72
CA ASP A 104 -3.44 -0.16 -5.36
C ASP A 104 -4.65 -0.96 -4.82
N VAL A 105 -5.84 -0.57 -5.23
CA VAL A 105 -7.09 -1.16 -4.70
C VAL A 105 -7.24 -2.64 -5.05
N LYS A 106 -6.79 -3.08 -6.22
CA LYS A 106 -6.87 -4.48 -6.65
C LYS A 106 -5.89 -5.34 -5.87
N GLY A 107 -4.65 -4.86 -5.75
CA GLY A 107 -3.62 -5.50 -4.93
C GLY A 107 -4.07 -5.64 -3.48
N GLY A 108 -4.62 -4.56 -2.90
CA GLY A 108 -5.14 -4.57 -1.53
C GLY A 108 -6.24 -5.60 -1.31
N VAL A 109 -7.23 -5.67 -2.21
CA VAL A 109 -8.31 -6.67 -2.14
C VAL A 109 -7.76 -8.10 -2.28
N ASN A 110 -6.81 -8.32 -3.18
CA ASN A 110 -6.22 -9.65 -3.38
C ASN A 110 -5.40 -10.11 -2.17
N ILE A 111 -4.59 -9.22 -1.58
CA ILE A 111 -3.83 -9.51 -0.36
C ILE A 111 -4.78 -9.81 0.80
N LYS A 112 -5.85 -9.02 0.96
CA LYS A 112 -6.87 -9.27 1.99
C LYS A 112 -7.55 -10.64 1.81
N LYS A 113 -7.90 -11.01 0.58
CA LYS A 113 -8.50 -12.33 0.29
C LYS A 113 -7.55 -13.48 0.65
N PHE A 114 -6.24 -13.30 0.41
CA PHE A 114 -5.26 -14.33 0.71
C PHE A 114 -5.03 -14.51 2.20
N TYR A 115 -4.88 -13.41 2.95
CA TYR A 115 -4.56 -13.47 4.38
C TYR A 115 -5.79 -13.48 5.31
N GLY A 116 -6.97 -13.13 4.83
CA GLY A 116 -8.20 -13.13 5.63
C GLY A 116 -8.06 -12.28 6.89
N GLU A 117 -8.38 -12.88 8.04
CA GLU A 117 -8.34 -12.21 9.36
C GLU A 117 -6.90 -11.90 9.87
N ARG A 118 -5.86 -12.43 9.21
CA ARG A 118 -4.46 -12.07 9.52
C ARG A 118 -4.08 -10.68 9.03
N ALA A 119 -4.90 -10.07 8.19
CA ALA A 119 -4.66 -8.75 7.61
C ALA A 119 -5.79 -7.78 7.93
N LEU A 120 -5.42 -6.55 8.27
CA LEU A 120 -6.31 -5.40 8.37
C LEU A 120 -6.19 -4.56 7.10
N SER A 121 -7.30 -4.29 6.43
CA SER A 121 -7.33 -3.45 5.24
C SER A 121 -8.02 -2.11 5.51
N ILE A 122 -7.31 -1.02 5.20
CA ILE A 122 -7.76 0.36 5.43
C ILE A 122 -7.74 1.10 4.09
N PHE A 123 -8.88 1.67 3.72
CA PHE A 123 -9.00 2.55 2.57
C PHE A 123 -9.05 4.01 3.04
N VAL A 124 -8.07 4.82 2.62
CA VAL A 124 -8.04 6.25 2.93
C VAL A 124 -8.68 7.02 1.78
N GLN A 125 -9.78 7.70 2.05
CA GLN A 125 -10.46 8.48 1.02
C GLN A 125 -10.48 9.98 1.33
N PRO A 126 -10.49 10.85 0.30
CA PRO A 126 -10.76 12.27 0.49
C PRO A 126 -12.23 12.47 0.86
N PRO A 127 -12.61 13.61 1.46
CA PRO A 127 -14.01 13.90 1.80
C PRO A 127 -14.89 14.04 0.55
N SER A 128 -14.31 14.50 -0.56
CA SER A 128 -14.99 14.55 -1.87
C SER A 128 -13.98 14.53 -3.03
N VAL A 129 -14.49 14.31 -4.25
CA VAL A 129 -13.68 14.38 -5.48
C VAL A 129 -13.24 15.82 -5.75
N GLU A 130 -14.07 16.82 -5.39
CA GLU A 130 -13.76 18.25 -5.50
C GLU A 130 -12.59 18.63 -4.58
N GLU A 131 -12.58 18.14 -3.35
CA GLU A 131 -11.47 18.36 -2.43
C GLU A 131 -10.20 17.67 -2.93
N LEU A 132 -10.32 16.45 -3.51
CA LEU A 132 -9.19 15.77 -4.13
C LEU A 132 -8.62 16.59 -5.30
N ARG A 133 -9.48 17.15 -6.14
CA ARG A 133 -9.08 18.07 -7.23
C ARG A 133 -8.29 19.25 -6.67
N ARG A 134 -8.82 19.91 -5.62
CA ARG A 134 -8.17 21.04 -4.96
C ARG A 134 -6.76 20.67 -4.47
N ARG A 135 -6.60 19.50 -3.85
CA ARG A 135 -5.32 18.98 -3.35
C ARG A 135 -4.33 18.69 -4.48
N LEU A 136 -4.78 18.10 -5.57
CA LEU A 136 -3.93 17.81 -6.73
C LEU A 136 -3.45 19.09 -7.42
N VAL A 137 -4.35 20.05 -7.65
CA VAL A 137 -4.00 21.36 -8.20
C VAL A 137 -3.02 22.10 -7.28
N GLY A 138 -3.28 22.10 -5.97
CA GLY A 138 -2.46 22.80 -4.98
C GLY A 138 -1.00 22.32 -4.88
N ARG A 139 -0.71 21.09 -5.33
CA ARG A 139 0.68 20.57 -5.42
C ARG A 139 1.50 21.26 -6.51
N ASN A 140 0.87 21.82 -7.52
CA ASN A 140 1.49 22.50 -8.65
C ASN A 140 2.59 21.68 -9.35
N THR A 141 2.43 20.35 -9.37
CA THR A 141 3.41 19.40 -9.95
C THR A 141 2.93 18.78 -11.24
N ASP A 142 1.61 18.79 -11.49
CA ASP A 142 0.99 18.09 -12.61
C ASP A 142 0.32 19.06 -13.58
N ALA A 143 0.37 18.73 -14.87
CA ALA A 143 -0.40 19.44 -15.90
C ALA A 143 -1.91 19.18 -15.72
N PRO A 144 -2.80 20.07 -16.19
CA PRO A 144 -4.26 19.91 -16.05
C PRO A 144 -4.79 18.57 -16.56
N GLU A 145 -4.28 18.09 -17.70
CA GLU A 145 -4.67 16.82 -18.31
C GLU A 145 -4.32 15.62 -17.43
N VAL A 146 -3.19 15.68 -16.71
CA VAL A 146 -2.75 14.66 -15.76
C VAL A 146 -3.67 14.66 -14.55
N ILE A 147 -4.10 15.83 -14.08
CA ILE A 147 -5.05 15.96 -12.96
C ILE A 147 -6.38 15.30 -13.33
N GLU A 148 -6.93 15.55 -14.53
CA GLU A 148 -8.18 14.91 -14.98
C GLU A 148 -8.04 13.38 -15.05
N GLN A 149 -6.93 12.86 -15.55
CA GLN A 149 -6.66 11.41 -15.56
C GLN A 149 -6.61 10.84 -14.14
N ARG A 150 -5.98 11.54 -13.19
CA ARG A 150 -5.92 11.12 -11.79
C ARG A 150 -7.29 11.13 -11.12
N LEU A 151 -8.14 12.11 -11.44
CA LEU A 151 -9.51 12.19 -10.91
C LEU A 151 -10.40 11.08 -11.47
N ALA A 152 -10.28 10.78 -12.77
CA ALA A 152 -10.98 9.65 -13.38
C ALA A 152 -10.56 8.33 -12.73
N LYS A 153 -9.25 8.12 -12.52
CA LYS A 153 -8.74 6.96 -11.79
C LYS A 153 -9.23 6.92 -10.35
N ALA A 154 -9.23 8.06 -9.64
CA ALA A 154 -9.71 8.16 -8.26
C ALA A 154 -11.20 7.77 -8.14
N SER A 155 -12.03 8.20 -9.08
CA SER A 155 -13.46 7.83 -9.11
C SER A 155 -13.64 6.32 -9.26
N TYR A 156 -12.82 5.66 -10.07
CA TYR A 156 -12.77 4.21 -10.16
C TYR A 156 -12.28 3.55 -8.85
N GLU A 157 -11.19 4.04 -8.27
CA GLU A 157 -10.62 3.49 -7.04
C GLU A 157 -11.59 3.62 -5.84
N LEU A 158 -12.35 4.71 -5.76
CA LEU A 158 -13.37 4.91 -4.72
C LEU A 158 -14.47 3.84 -4.73
N THR A 159 -14.75 3.22 -5.90
CA THR A 159 -15.73 2.12 -5.97
C THR A 159 -15.30 0.86 -5.21
N PHE A 160 -14.01 0.74 -4.88
CA PHE A 160 -13.47 -0.38 -4.11
C PHE A 160 -13.54 -0.18 -2.59
N ALA A 161 -13.81 1.02 -2.11
CA ALA A 161 -13.84 1.33 -0.68
C ALA A 161 -14.68 0.33 0.15
N PRO A 162 -15.87 -0.13 -0.29
CA PRO A 162 -16.68 -1.11 0.46
C PRO A 162 -16.04 -2.51 0.60
N GLN A 163 -14.94 -2.80 -0.12
CA GLN A 163 -14.24 -4.08 -0.06
C GLN A 163 -13.11 -4.10 0.98
N PHE A 164 -12.89 -2.97 1.66
CA PHE A 164 -11.91 -2.84 2.74
C PHE A 164 -12.60 -2.96 4.10
N ASP A 165 -11.86 -3.41 5.12
CA ASP A 165 -12.41 -3.56 6.48
C ASP A 165 -12.81 -2.20 7.05
N HIS A 166 -12.03 -1.16 6.78
CA HIS A 166 -12.30 0.20 7.23
C HIS A 166 -12.06 1.23 6.14
N VAL A 167 -12.91 2.24 6.15
CA VAL A 167 -12.77 3.44 5.31
C VAL A 167 -12.54 4.64 6.23
N VAL A 168 -11.37 5.27 6.09
CA VAL A 168 -11.00 6.46 6.84
C VAL A 168 -11.08 7.68 5.94
N VAL A 169 -11.95 8.62 6.28
CA VAL A 169 -12.12 9.87 5.53
C VAL A 169 -11.10 10.89 6.02
N ASN A 170 -10.15 11.24 5.16
CA ASN A 170 -9.13 12.25 5.47
C ASN A 170 -9.64 13.67 5.10
N ASP A 171 -10.58 14.17 5.89
CA ASP A 171 -11.01 15.57 5.88
C ASP A 171 -10.11 16.43 6.79
N ASP A 172 -9.90 15.96 8.00
CA ASP A 172 -8.96 16.48 8.99
C ASP A 172 -7.83 15.46 9.19
N LEU A 173 -6.59 15.89 8.90
CA LEU A 173 -5.45 14.98 8.92
C LEU A 173 -5.19 14.39 10.30
N GLU A 174 -5.27 15.20 11.36
CA GLU A 174 -4.98 14.73 12.73
C GLU A 174 -6.01 13.70 13.19
N LYS A 175 -7.29 13.93 12.88
CA LYS A 175 -8.36 12.96 13.18
C LYS A 175 -8.17 11.67 12.41
N ALA A 176 -7.86 11.75 11.10
CA ALA A 176 -7.61 10.57 10.28
C ALA A 176 -6.39 9.78 10.78
N GLN A 177 -5.32 10.45 11.20
CA GLN A 177 -4.15 9.83 11.81
C GLN A 177 -4.51 9.07 13.10
N GLN A 178 -5.26 9.72 14.01
CA GLN A 178 -5.69 9.08 15.25
C GLN A 178 -6.64 7.91 15.02
N GLU A 179 -7.56 8.03 14.07
CA GLU A 179 -8.47 6.92 13.71
C GLU A 179 -7.67 5.72 13.19
N VAL A 180 -6.75 5.92 12.24
CA VAL A 180 -5.88 4.86 11.73
C VAL A 180 -5.05 4.22 12.85
N TYR A 181 -4.48 5.02 13.75
CA TYR A 181 -3.73 4.49 14.88
C TYR A 181 -4.59 3.58 15.77
N GLN A 182 -5.82 4.01 16.11
CA GLN A 182 -6.72 3.21 16.96
C GLN A 182 -7.11 1.88 16.26
N LEU A 183 -7.40 1.91 14.97
CA LEU A 183 -7.71 0.71 14.19
C LEU A 183 -6.53 -0.28 14.17
N VAL A 184 -5.34 0.21 13.87
CA VAL A 184 -4.12 -0.61 13.84
C VAL A 184 -3.79 -1.17 15.22
N LYS A 185 -3.84 -0.34 16.25
CA LYS A 185 -3.59 -0.77 17.63
C LYS A 185 -4.60 -1.82 18.12
N ALA A 186 -5.88 -1.63 17.82
CA ALA A 186 -6.91 -2.60 18.15
C ALA A 186 -6.66 -3.94 17.45
N PHE A 187 -6.33 -3.91 16.16
CA PHE A 187 -6.04 -5.11 15.39
C PHE A 187 -4.81 -5.88 15.91
N LEU A 188 -3.72 -5.17 16.21
CA LEU A 188 -2.49 -5.79 16.72
C LEU A 188 -2.61 -6.26 18.19
N ASN A 189 -3.59 -5.78 18.95
CA ASN A 189 -3.87 -6.21 20.32
C ASN A 189 -5.00 -7.24 20.43
N ALA A 190 -5.72 -7.52 19.34
CA ALA A 190 -6.73 -8.58 19.33
C ALA A 190 -6.09 -9.96 19.58
N GLU A 191 -6.66 -10.77 20.47
CA GLU A 191 -6.24 -12.13 20.78
C GLU A 191 -6.47 -13.10 19.61
#